data_ad139e1bc84f8aa4fe2f39bcdf89be15
#
_entry.id   ad139e1bc84f8aa4fe2f39bcdf89be15
#
_cell.length_a   1.000
_cell.length_b   1.000
_cell.length_c   1.000
_cell.angle_alpha   90.00
_cell.angle_beta   90.00
_cell.angle_gamma   90.00
#
_symmetry.space_group_name_H-M   'P 1'
#
loop_
_entity.id
_entity.type
_entity.pdbx_description
1 polymer ?
#
loop_
_entity_poly.entity_id
_entity_poly.type
_entity_poly.pdbx_seq_one_letter_code
_entity_poly.pdbx_strand_id
1 'polypeptide(L)'
;MSTRNRILLLAAVAATTFGIAARGQETQRTRPNMTGVYGPWLADRVLGDAIGQLSLRTGKWASVDAWRAEARKRVWEYMAPVDLGGAPVVRVDSRHEYDGLAIERLSWQLPSGPRTEAVFLKPANATGKLPAILALHDHGGNKYFGWRKIARIEENLWPLLATHQERYYGGAAWANEIAKRGYAVLVPDTFPFGSRRVLAADVPERLRQGAVDPEPTDADGVAKYNAFASQHEHIMEKSLISAGTTWPGVYVVEDQRALDVLCARPEVDASRVGCAGLSGGGMRTVFLGGLDERIRCAIPVGFMTTWRDFLLDKCFTHTWMTYVPLLPKYLDFPEIAALRAPSPLMMLTSNEDPLFTLSEVQRADAMMKDVFARAGAPDNYRAKYYPGGHKFDREMQADAFAWFDKHLKK
;
A
#
# COMPACT_ATOMS: atom_id res chain seq x y z
N MET A 1 72.95 37.85 18.60
CA MET A 1 72.34 37.48 17.34
C MET A 1 70.89 37.20 17.60
N SER A 2 70.08 37.90 16.88
CA SER A 2 68.74 38.38 17.13
C SER A 2 67.62 37.31 17.06
N THR A 3 66.70 37.42 18.00
CA THR A 3 65.49 36.65 18.26
C THR A 3 64.35 36.89 17.24
N ARG A 4 64.66 37.27 15.98
CA ARG A 4 63.64 37.60 14.96
C ARG A 4 63.32 36.53 13.91
N ASN A 5 63.97 35.40 13.92
CA ASN A 5 63.80 34.36 12.88
C ASN A 5 63.04 33.12 13.25
N ARG A 6 62.27 33.11 14.40
CA ARG A 6 61.49 31.94 14.83
C ARG A 6 59.97 32.12 14.73
N ILE A 7 59.47 33.25 14.30
CA ILE A 7 58.00 33.53 14.24
C ILE A 7 57.44 33.38 12.82
N LEU A 8 58.26 33.26 11.78
CA LEU A 8 57.79 33.16 10.36
C LEU A 8 57.58 31.75 9.85
N LEU A 9 57.91 30.69 10.61
CA LEU A 9 57.73 29.29 10.16
C LEU A 9 56.44 28.61 10.70
N LEU A 10 55.74 29.23 11.64
CA LEU A 10 54.47 28.67 12.19
C LEU A 10 53.20 29.22 11.56
N ALA A 11 53.29 30.26 10.75
CA ALA A 11 52.13 30.83 10.05
C ALA A 11 51.86 30.20 8.68
N ALA A 12 52.81 29.45 8.10
CA ALA A 12 52.64 28.80 6.76
C ALA A 12 52.03 27.40 6.78
N VAL A 13 51.94 26.75 7.93
CA VAL A 13 51.37 25.38 8.05
C VAL A 13 49.89 25.40 8.41
N ALA A 14 49.35 26.48 8.94
CA ALA A 14 47.94 26.59 9.28
C ALA A 14 47.04 27.01 8.11
N ALA A 15 47.61 27.53 7.02
CA ALA A 15 46.83 27.99 5.84
C ALA A 15 46.59 26.88 4.78
N THR A 16 47.29 25.76 4.87
CA THR A 16 47.17 24.66 3.88
C THR A 16 46.17 23.57 4.28
N THR A 17 45.73 23.51 5.52
CA THR A 17 44.75 22.50 5.98
C THR A 17 43.29 22.96 5.91
N PHE A 18 43.01 24.25 5.73
CA PHE A 18 41.64 24.74 5.52
C PHE A 18 41.21 24.82 4.05
N GLY A 19 42.14 24.66 3.10
CA GLY A 19 41.88 24.74 1.66
C GLY A 19 41.45 23.44 0.99
N ILE A 20 41.57 22.28 1.67
CA ILE A 20 41.27 20.97 1.07
C ILE A 20 39.83 20.53 1.37
N ALA A 21 39.21 21.06 2.41
CA ALA A 21 37.81 20.70 2.73
C ALA A 21 36.75 21.45 1.88
N ALA A 22 37.12 22.51 1.17
CA ALA A 22 36.17 23.30 0.39
C ALA A 22 36.15 22.99 -1.13
N ARG A 23 37.07 22.16 -1.63
CA ARG A 23 37.15 21.81 -3.07
C ARG A 23 36.51 20.50 -3.47
N GLY A 24 35.94 19.77 -2.54
CA GLY A 24 35.31 18.46 -2.81
C GLY A 24 33.82 18.49 -3.13
N GLN A 25 33.16 19.63 -3.13
CA GLN A 25 31.70 19.70 -3.27
C GLN A 25 31.19 20.32 -4.60
N GLU A 26 32.04 20.66 -5.54
CA GLU A 26 31.62 21.42 -6.73
C GLU A 26 31.42 20.62 -8.02
N THR A 27 31.53 19.28 -8.01
CA THR A 27 31.46 18.49 -9.24
C THR A 27 30.60 17.22 -9.12
N GLN A 28 29.38 17.34 -8.66
CA GLN A 28 28.29 16.48 -9.12
C GLN A 28 27.02 17.33 -9.21
N ARG A 29 26.82 18.02 -10.34
CA ARG A 29 25.49 18.36 -10.78
C ARG A 29 24.77 17.03 -11.02
N THR A 30 24.21 16.53 -9.97
CA THR A 30 23.42 15.32 -9.98
C THR A 30 22.21 15.54 -10.91
N ARG A 31 21.78 14.46 -11.55
CA ARG A 31 20.54 14.40 -12.31
C ARG A 31 19.45 15.18 -11.54
N PRO A 32 18.65 16.04 -12.21
CA PRO A 32 17.54 16.70 -11.57
C PRO A 32 16.63 15.72 -10.84
N ASN A 33 16.24 16.05 -9.62
CA ASN A 33 15.33 15.27 -8.80
C ASN A 33 14.40 16.22 -8.04
N MET A 34 13.38 15.67 -7.35
CA MET A 34 12.32 16.45 -6.72
C MET A 34 12.78 17.40 -5.60
N THR A 35 13.90 17.09 -4.97
CA THR A 35 14.48 17.91 -3.89
C THR A 35 15.75 18.65 -4.34
N GLY A 36 16.01 18.71 -5.65
CA GLY A 36 17.17 19.39 -6.23
C GLY A 36 18.49 18.83 -5.66
N VAL A 37 19.42 19.73 -5.33
CA VAL A 37 20.75 19.34 -4.81
C VAL A 37 20.70 18.59 -3.47
N TYR A 38 19.58 18.65 -2.74
CA TYR A 38 19.41 17.94 -1.48
C TYR A 38 19.11 16.46 -1.68
N GLY A 39 18.55 16.05 -2.83
CA GLY A 39 18.13 14.66 -3.06
C GLY A 39 19.25 13.63 -2.86
N PRO A 40 20.42 13.77 -3.51
CA PRO A 40 21.54 12.87 -3.30
C PRO A 40 22.01 12.85 -1.85
N TRP A 41 22.08 14.02 -1.20
CA TRP A 41 22.46 14.10 0.20
C TRP A 41 21.45 13.35 1.09
N LEU A 42 20.14 13.51 0.86
CA LEU A 42 19.11 12.78 1.58
C LEU A 42 19.20 11.27 1.32
N ALA A 43 19.44 10.87 0.06
CA ALA A 43 19.56 9.47 -0.30
C ALA A 43 20.80 8.81 0.31
N ASP A 44 21.94 9.49 0.31
CA ASP A 44 23.22 8.92 0.73
C ASP A 44 23.49 9.08 2.24
N ARG A 45 22.99 10.17 2.86
CA ARG A 45 23.28 10.49 4.28
C ARG A 45 22.13 10.14 5.21
N VAL A 46 20.89 10.21 4.75
CA VAL A 46 19.72 9.94 5.60
C VAL A 46 19.19 8.52 5.39
N LEU A 47 18.93 8.10 4.14
CA LEU A 47 18.63 6.70 3.84
C LEU A 47 19.91 5.87 3.82
N GLY A 48 20.94 6.39 3.15
CA GLY A 48 22.22 5.73 2.89
C GLY A 48 22.11 4.61 1.85
N ASP A 49 23.27 4.15 1.37
CA ASP A 49 23.40 2.77 0.91
C ASP A 49 23.29 1.82 2.12
N ALA A 50 23.24 2.40 3.30
CA ALA A 50 23.05 1.68 4.53
C ALA A 50 21.70 0.98 4.46
N ILE A 51 21.77 -0.30 4.43
CA ILE A 51 20.72 -1.21 4.78
C ILE A 51 20.01 -0.65 6.03
N GLY A 52 18.70 -0.52 6.01
CA GLY A 52 17.93 -0.04 7.16
C GLY A 52 18.34 -0.73 8.45
N GLN A 53 18.31 -0.01 9.56
CA GLN A 53 18.87 -0.50 10.85
C GLN A 53 18.30 -1.84 11.31
N LEU A 54 17.07 -2.16 10.90
CA LEU A 54 16.39 -3.42 11.20
C LEU A 54 16.28 -4.34 9.99
N SER A 55 16.92 -4.04 8.86
CA SER A 55 16.88 -4.92 7.71
C SER A 55 17.46 -6.29 8.03
N LEU A 56 16.82 -7.35 7.49
CA LEU A 56 17.36 -8.71 7.57
C LEU A 56 18.75 -8.80 6.90
N ARG A 57 19.00 -7.98 5.89
CA ARG A 57 20.25 -7.94 5.12
C ARG A 57 21.45 -7.43 5.94
N THR A 58 21.25 -6.84 7.11
CA THR A 58 22.35 -6.45 8.02
C THR A 58 23.18 -7.65 8.50
N GLY A 59 22.65 -8.86 8.40
CA GLY A 59 23.32 -10.08 8.89
C GLY A 59 23.36 -10.23 10.42
N LYS A 60 22.82 -9.31 11.18
CA LYS A 60 22.88 -9.33 12.67
C LYS A 60 21.84 -10.23 13.34
N TRP A 61 20.91 -10.77 12.58
CA TRP A 61 19.76 -11.51 13.09
C TRP A 61 20.08 -12.99 13.28
N ALA A 62 19.75 -13.55 14.44
CA ALA A 62 19.90 -14.97 14.71
C ALA A 62 18.97 -15.87 13.86
N SER A 63 17.79 -15.35 13.51
CA SER A 63 16.82 -16.02 12.65
C SER A 63 15.88 -15.01 11.96
N VAL A 64 15.17 -15.47 10.94
CA VAL A 64 14.11 -14.68 10.29
C VAL A 64 12.98 -14.38 11.28
N ASP A 65 12.66 -15.29 12.20
CA ASP A 65 11.62 -15.06 13.19
C ASP A 65 12.01 -13.97 14.20
N ALA A 66 13.26 -13.97 14.66
CA ALA A 66 13.76 -12.91 15.54
C ALA A 66 13.74 -11.54 14.85
N TRP A 67 14.15 -11.50 13.57
CA TRP A 67 14.05 -10.31 12.74
C TRP A 67 12.62 -9.81 12.63
N ARG A 68 11.72 -10.69 12.22
CA ARG A 68 10.30 -10.39 11.97
C ARG A 68 9.60 -9.83 13.21
N ALA A 69 9.86 -10.41 14.38
CA ALA A 69 9.27 -9.96 15.63
C ALA A 69 9.65 -8.50 15.95
N GLU A 70 10.94 -8.16 15.86
CA GLU A 70 11.41 -6.80 16.16
C GLU A 70 11.02 -5.80 15.05
N ALA A 71 11.13 -6.21 13.79
CA ALA A 71 10.80 -5.36 12.66
C ALA A 71 9.29 -5.02 12.62
N ARG A 72 8.39 -5.99 12.84
CA ARG A 72 6.95 -5.75 12.96
C ARG A 72 6.61 -4.78 14.08
N LYS A 73 7.22 -4.98 15.26
CA LYS A 73 7.03 -4.07 16.38
C LYS A 73 7.37 -2.63 15.99
N ARG A 74 8.47 -2.44 15.27
CA ARG A 74 8.91 -1.13 14.82
C ARG A 74 7.98 -0.52 13.76
N VAL A 75 7.47 -1.32 12.83
CA VAL A 75 6.48 -0.85 11.85
C VAL A 75 5.21 -0.38 12.57
N TRP A 76 4.68 -1.16 13.50
CA TRP A 76 3.51 -0.78 14.30
C TRP A 76 3.77 0.50 15.11
N GLU A 77 4.92 0.63 15.74
CA GLU A 77 5.28 1.81 16.51
C GLU A 77 5.25 3.09 15.66
N TYR A 78 5.83 3.06 14.46
CA TYR A 78 5.88 4.25 13.60
C TYR A 78 4.60 4.49 12.80
N MET A 79 3.83 3.46 12.52
CA MET A 79 2.49 3.66 11.97
C MET A 79 1.57 4.38 12.96
N ALA A 80 1.86 4.27 14.26
CA ALA A 80 1.06 4.87 15.34
C ALA A 80 -0.45 4.60 15.13
N PRO A 81 -0.87 3.32 15.15
CA PRO A 81 -2.23 2.93 14.77
C PRO A 81 -3.28 3.53 15.72
N VAL A 82 -4.42 3.90 15.15
CA VAL A 82 -5.58 4.33 15.95
C VAL A 82 -6.25 3.12 16.60
N ASP A 83 -6.83 3.32 17.77
CA ASP A 83 -7.65 2.30 18.40
C ASP A 83 -9.08 2.34 17.82
N LEU A 84 -9.45 1.33 17.06
CA LEU A 84 -10.79 1.16 16.51
C LEU A 84 -11.62 0.11 17.27
N GLY A 85 -11.16 -0.30 18.44
CA GLY A 85 -11.82 -1.33 19.24
C GLY A 85 -11.69 -2.74 18.67
N GLY A 86 -12.55 -3.65 19.14
CA GLY A 86 -12.60 -5.05 18.67
C GLY A 86 -13.34 -5.23 17.35
N ALA A 87 -13.65 -6.50 17.03
CA ALA A 87 -14.42 -6.85 15.85
C ALA A 87 -15.76 -6.11 15.83
N PRO A 88 -16.13 -5.46 14.72
CA PRO A 88 -17.34 -4.67 14.65
C PRO A 88 -18.60 -5.54 14.55
N VAL A 89 -19.73 -5.01 15.02
CA VAL A 89 -21.04 -5.63 14.79
C VAL A 89 -21.50 -5.34 13.37
N VAL A 90 -21.64 -6.41 12.58
CA VAL A 90 -22.01 -6.34 11.18
C VAL A 90 -23.53 -6.31 11.01
N ARG A 91 -24.03 -5.40 10.19
CA ARG A 91 -25.39 -5.40 9.68
C ARG A 91 -25.38 -5.90 8.24
N VAL A 92 -26.31 -6.78 7.91
CA VAL A 92 -26.60 -7.17 6.52
C VAL A 92 -27.69 -6.23 6.00
N ASP A 93 -27.32 -5.38 5.04
CA ASP A 93 -28.19 -4.37 4.47
C ASP A 93 -29.08 -4.92 3.36
N SER A 94 -28.56 -5.86 2.56
CA SER A 94 -29.34 -6.57 1.53
C SER A 94 -28.68 -7.91 1.16
N ARG A 95 -29.53 -8.81 0.60
CA ARG A 95 -29.10 -10.09 0.02
C ARG A 95 -29.76 -10.26 -1.34
N HIS A 96 -29.01 -10.74 -2.32
CA HIS A 96 -29.51 -11.10 -3.63
C HIS A 96 -28.51 -12.01 -4.35
N GLU A 97 -28.91 -12.50 -5.50
CA GLU A 97 -28.02 -13.26 -6.39
C GLU A 97 -27.78 -12.46 -7.66
N TYR A 98 -26.53 -12.47 -8.12
CA TYR A 98 -26.13 -11.89 -9.40
C TYR A 98 -24.95 -12.68 -9.97
N ASP A 99 -25.00 -13.01 -11.26
CA ASP A 99 -23.93 -13.62 -12.04
C ASP A 99 -23.36 -14.91 -11.38
N GLY A 100 -24.27 -15.76 -10.82
CA GLY A 100 -23.93 -17.01 -10.15
C GLY A 100 -23.35 -16.86 -8.76
N LEU A 101 -23.37 -15.67 -8.21
CA LEU A 101 -22.88 -15.36 -6.87
C LEU A 101 -24.03 -14.98 -5.92
N ALA A 102 -23.99 -15.51 -4.69
CA ALA A 102 -24.73 -14.97 -3.58
C ALA A 102 -23.99 -13.73 -3.05
N ILE A 103 -24.71 -12.62 -2.97
CA ILE A 103 -24.16 -11.30 -2.64
C ILE A 103 -24.86 -10.75 -1.42
N GLU A 104 -24.07 -10.25 -0.47
CA GLU A 104 -24.56 -9.48 0.67
C GLU A 104 -23.91 -8.11 0.68
N ARG A 105 -24.72 -7.06 0.76
CA ARG A 105 -24.23 -5.75 1.18
C ARG A 105 -24.17 -5.72 2.70
N LEU A 106 -23.02 -5.34 3.20
CA LEU A 106 -22.72 -5.30 4.63
C LEU A 106 -22.39 -3.87 5.06
N SER A 107 -22.70 -3.55 6.31
CA SER A 107 -22.18 -2.34 6.92
C SER A 107 -21.90 -2.53 8.40
N TRP A 108 -20.93 -1.75 8.91
CA TRP A 108 -20.59 -1.70 10.33
C TRP A 108 -20.14 -0.31 10.74
N GLN A 109 -20.29 -0.01 12.03
CA GLN A 109 -19.82 1.25 12.59
C GLN A 109 -18.48 1.04 13.28
N LEU A 110 -17.51 1.89 12.94
CA LEU A 110 -16.26 2.06 13.69
C LEU A 110 -16.41 3.22 14.67
N PRO A 111 -15.55 3.34 15.69
CA PRO A 111 -15.62 4.44 16.66
C PRO A 111 -15.58 5.84 16.06
N SER A 112 -15.00 5.98 14.85
CA SER A 112 -14.86 7.26 14.16
C SER A 112 -15.36 7.20 12.72
N GLY A 113 -15.84 8.33 12.21
CA GLY A 113 -16.28 8.52 10.85
C GLY A 113 -17.61 7.86 10.49
N PRO A 114 -18.00 7.87 9.20
CA PRO A 114 -19.21 7.23 8.71
C PRO A 114 -19.17 5.70 8.86
N ARG A 115 -20.33 5.06 8.70
CA ARG A 115 -20.38 3.58 8.61
C ARG A 115 -19.56 3.08 7.44
N THR A 116 -18.79 2.01 7.66
CA THR A 116 -18.12 1.31 6.59
C THR A 116 -19.14 0.46 5.84
N GLU A 117 -19.19 0.60 4.51
CA GLU A 117 -19.89 -0.33 3.64
C GLU A 117 -18.92 -1.34 3.05
N ALA A 118 -19.44 -2.53 2.78
CA ALA A 118 -18.70 -3.59 2.13
C ALA A 118 -19.64 -4.48 1.30
N VAL A 119 -19.07 -5.26 0.39
CA VAL A 119 -19.80 -6.34 -0.27
C VAL A 119 -19.11 -7.66 0.03
N PHE A 120 -19.91 -8.67 0.38
CA PHE A 120 -19.50 -10.05 0.52
C PHE A 120 -20.06 -10.89 -0.61
N LEU A 121 -19.18 -11.66 -1.27
CA LEU A 121 -19.47 -12.45 -2.45
C LEU A 121 -19.07 -13.90 -2.20
N LYS A 122 -19.89 -14.85 -2.62
CA LYS A 122 -19.51 -16.27 -2.70
C LYS A 122 -20.30 -16.96 -3.82
N PRO A 123 -19.88 -18.12 -4.34
CA PRO A 123 -20.71 -18.87 -5.26
C PRO A 123 -22.07 -19.19 -4.65
N ALA A 124 -23.16 -18.99 -5.40
CA ALA A 124 -24.53 -19.16 -4.89
C ALA A 124 -24.80 -20.61 -4.40
N ASN A 125 -24.18 -21.58 -5.08
CA ASN A 125 -24.34 -23.00 -4.79
C ASN A 125 -23.24 -23.58 -3.87
N ALA A 126 -22.40 -22.71 -3.26
CA ALA A 126 -21.31 -23.21 -2.40
C ALA A 126 -21.82 -23.87 -1.14
N THR A 127 -21.23 -25.02 -0.82
CA THR A 127 -21.47 -25.78 0.40
C THR A 127 -20.20 -25.86 1.25
N GLY A 128 -20.35 -25.80 2.57
CA GLY A 128 -19.22 -25.87 3.49
C GLY A 128 -18.41 -24.57 3.56
N LYS A 129 -17.25 -24.64 4.22
CA LYS A 129 -16.35 -23.51 4.41
C LYS A 129 -15.44 -23.31 3.21
N LEU A 130 -15.35 -22.07 2.73
CA LEU A 130 -14.54 -21.66 1.59
C LEU A 130 -13.24 -20.99 2.04
N PRO A 131 -12.14 -21.14 1.28
CA PRO A 131 -11.03 -20.20 1.38
C PRO A 131 -11.52 -18.78 1.07
N ALA A 132 -10.88 -17.77 1.64
CA ALA A 132 -11.39 -16.42 1.53
C ALA A 132 -10.35 -15.40 1.06
N ILE A 133 -10.83 -14.33 0.44
CA ILE A 133 -10.01 -13.22 -0.02
C ILE A 133 -10.56 -11.91 0.54
N LEU A 134 -9.70 -11.15 1.21
CA LEU A 134 -9.94 -9.74 1.47
C LEU A 134 -9.45 -8.95 0.24
N ALA A 135 -10.38 -8.48 -0.57
CA ALA A 135 -10.10 -7.80 -1.81
C ALA A 135 -10.04 -6.28 -1.58
N LEU A 136 -8.87 -5.70 -1.81
CA LEU A 136 -8.56 -4.32 -1.49
C LEU A 136 -8.62 -3.45 -2.76
N HIS A 137 -9.56 -2.50 -2.81
CA HIS A 137 -9.72 -1.62 -3.96
C HIS A 137 -8.56 -0.63 -4.10
N ASP A 138 -8.32 -0.18 -5.32
CA ASP A 138 -7.29 0.79 -5.68
C ASP A 138 -7.61 2.23 -5.22
N HIS A 139 -6.58 3.10 -5.30
CA HIS A 139 -6.76 4.54 -5.19
C HIS A 139 -7.33 5.12 -6.51
N GLY A 140 -6.65 4.91 -7.64
CA GLY A 140 -7.08 5.26 -9.00
C GLY A 140 -7.49 6.71 -9.23
N GLY A 141 -7.08 7.64 -8.36
CA GLY A 141 -7.54 9.03 -8.39
C GLY A 141 -9.03 9.21 -8.07
N ASN A 142 -9.69 8.15 -7.59
CA ASN A 142 -11.12 8.13 -7.38
C ASN A 142 -11.47 7.74 -5.94
N LYS A 143 -11.66 8.75 -5.08
CA LYS A 143 -12.05 8.56 -3.68
C LYS A 143 -13.55 8.48 -3.50
N TYR A 144 -14.32 8.93 -4.49
CA TYR A 144 -15.78 8.87 -4.41
C TYR A 144 -16.29 7.42 -4.34
N PHE A 145 -15.67 6.51 -5.11
CA PHE A 145 -15.99 5.09 -5.08
C PHE A 145 -14.93 4.30 -4.30
N GLY A 146 -15.39 3.27 -3.61
CA GLY A 146 -14.56 2.29 -2.90
C GLY A 146 -14.74 0.90 -3.51
N TRP A 147 -15.44 -0.01 -2.79
CA TRP A 147 -15.65 -1.40 -3.19
C TRP A 147 -16.23 -1.59 -4.60
N ARG A 148 -17.08 -0.64 -5.06
CA ARG A 148 -17.70 -0.68 -6.40
C ARG A 148 -16.69 -0.63 -7.55
N LYS A 149 -15.46 -0.19 -7.31
CA LYS A 149 -14.40 -0.21 -8.33
C LYS A 149 -14.03 -1.62 -8.78
N ILE A 150 -14.14 -2.59 -7.88
CA ILE A 150 -13.64 -3.96 -8.09
C ILE A 150 -14.70 -5.05 -7.90
N ALA A 151 -15.92 -4.68 -7.53
CA ALA A 151 -17.04 -5.61 -7.38
C ALA A 151 -18.29 -5.10 -8.10
N ARG A 152 -19.07 -6.02 -8.66
CA ARG A 152 -20.39 -5.78 -9.26
C ARG A 152 -21.44 -6.56 -8.49
N ILE A 153 -22.60 -5.90 -8.30
CA ILE A 153 -23.75 -6.51 -7.62
C ILE A 153 -25.00 -6.56 -8.50
N GLU A 154 -24.93 -5.96 -9.69
CA GLU A 154 -26.02 -5.83 -10.65
C GLU A 154 -25.45 -5.59 -12.05
N GLU A 155 -26.28 -5.77 -13.08
CA GLU A 155 -25.86 -5.64 -14.47
C GLU A 155 -25.57 -4.18 -14.86
N ASN A 156 -26.39 -3.26 -14.37
CA ASN A 156 -26.27 -1.85 -14.68
C ASN A 156 -25.12 -1.20 -13.91
N LEU A 157 -23.98 -1.09 -14.59
CA LEU A 157 -22.80 -0.42 -14.03
C LEU A 157 -22.81 1.06 -14.43
N TRP A 158 -22.57 1.94 -13.47
CA TRP A 158 -22.41 3.37 -13.75
C TRP A 158 -21.26 3.60 -14.73
N PRO A 159 -21.39 4.51 -15.71
CA PRO A 159 -20.37 4.71 -16.78
C PRO A 159 -18.97 4.97 -16.22
N LEU A 160 -18.85 5.74 -15.15
CA LEU A 160 -17.55 6.00 -14.49
C LEU A 160 -16.89 4.73 -13.98
N LEU A 161 -17.65 3.78 -13.43
CA LEU A 161 -17.13 2.51 -12.94
C LEU A 161 -16.79 1.58 -14.09
N ALA A 162 -17.58 1.59 -15.18
CA ALA A 162 -17.27 0.83 -16.39
C ALA A 162 -15.92 1.28 -16.98
N THR A 163 -15.75 2.58 -17.14
CA THR A 163 -14.48 3.18 -17.61
C THR A 163 -13.31 2.84 -16.67
N HIS A 164 -13.54 2.88 -15.36
CA HIS A 164 -12.52 2.53 -14.37
C HIS A 164 -12.11 1.06 -14.47
N GLN A 165 -13.09 0.15 -14.56
CA GLN A 165 -12.83 -1.28 -14.69
C GLN A 165 -12.15 -1.61 -16.02
N GLU A 166 -12.53 -0.97 -17.11
CA GLU A 166 -11.87 -1.14 -18.41
C GLU A 166 -10.40 -0.70 -18.33
N ARG A 167 -10.16 0.49 -17.80
CA ARG A 167 -8.82 1.08 -17.73
C ARG A 167 -7.84 0.26 -16.88
N TYR A 168 -8.29 -0.22 -15.74
CA TYR A 168 -7.39 -0.80 -14.73
C TYR A 168 -7.50 -2.32 -14.60
N TYR A 169 -8.65 -2.90 -14.98
CA TYR A 169 -8.95 -4.30 -14.69
C TYR A 169 -9.33 -5.13 -15.92
N GLY A 170 -9.16 -4.58 -17.13
CA GLY A 170 -9.52 -5.26 -18.38
C GLY A 170 -11.02 -5.57 -18.44
N GLY A 171 -11.85 -4.61 -18.02
CA GLY A 171 -13.31 -4.70 -17.99
C GLY A 171 -13.88 -5.65 -16.93
N ALA A 172 -13.05 -6.11 -15.95
CA ALA A 172 -13.48 -7.07 -14.94
C ALA A 172 -13.76 -6.43 -13.59
N ALA A 173 -14.79 -6.91 -12.91
CA ALA A 173 -14.89 -6.84 -11.45
C ALA A 173 -14.10 -8.03 -10.85
N TRP A 174 -12.80 -7.87 -10.62
CA TRP A 174 -11.95 -9.01 -10.29
C TRP A 174 -12.35 -9.72 -8.98
N ALA A 175 -13.02 -9.02 -8.05
CA ALA A 175 -13.57 -9.65 -6.85
C ALA A 175 -14.67 -10.66 -7.17
N ASN A 176 -15.51 -10.39 -8.18
CA ASN A 176 -16.50 -11.37 -8.68
C ASN A 176 -15.81 -12.55 -9.35
N GLU A 177 -14.81 -12.28 -10.17
CA GLU A 177 -14.09 -13.34 -10.90
C GLU A 177 -13.41 -14.33 -9.96
N ILE A 178 -12.75 -13.85 -8.89
CA ILE A 178 -12.16 -14.76 -7.89
C ILE A 178 -13.23 -15.47 -7.05
N ALA A 179 -14.36 -14.81 -6.75
CA ALA A 179 -15.48 -15.46 -6.04
C ALA A 179 -16.05 -16.64 -6.84
N LYS A 180 -16.25 -16.48 -8.16
CA LYS A 180 -16.70 -17.57 -9.06
C LYS A 180 -15.77 -18.78 -9.06
N ARG A 181 -14.50 -18.59 -8.69
CA ARG A 181 -13.53 -19.68 -8.55
C ARG A 181 -13.66 -20.45 -7.22
N GLY A 182 -14.68 -20.19 -6.42
CA GLY A 182 -14.94 -20.92 -5.15
C GLY A 182 -14.33 -20.26 -3.93
N TYR A 183 -14.20 -18.94 -3.94
CA TYR A 183 -13.77 -18.18 -2.77
C TYR A 183 -14.93 -17.41 -2.14
N ALA A 184 -14.88 -17.22 -0.83
CA ALA A 184 -15.60 -16.17 -0.15
C ALA A 184 -14.78 -14.88 -0.24
N VAL A 185 -15.38 -13.79 -0.72
CA VAL A 185 -14.66 -12.53 -0.95
C VAL A 185 -15.33 -11.40 -0.21
N LEU A 186 -14.58 -10.65 0.57
CA LEU A 186 -15.03 -9.40 1.19
C LEU A 186 -14.30 -8.21 0.54
N VAL A 187 -15.06 -7.22 0.12
CA VAL A 187 -14.55 -5.96 -0.43
C VAL A 187 -15.03 -4.82 0.44
N PRO A 188 -14.24 -4.33 1.39
CA PRO A 188 -14.60 -3.21 2.24
C PRO A 188 -14.21 -1.88 1.60
N ASP A 189 -14.99 -0.83 1.89
CA ASP A 189 -14.50 0.54 1.83
C ASP A 189 -13.49 0.77 2.96
N THR A 190 -12.61 1.74 2.76
CA THR A 190 -11.64 2.18 3.78
C THR A 190 -11.46 3.68 3.72
N PHE A 191 -11.01 4.28 4.82
CA PHE A 191 -10.66 5.70 4.86
C PHE A 191 -9.59 6.05 3.82
N PRO A 192 -9.80 7.06 2.96
CA PRO A 192 -10.97 7.92 2.82
C PRO A 192 -11.73 7.66 1.49
N PHE A 193 -12.19 6.44 1.26
CA PHE A 193 -12.86 6.04 0.01
C PHE A 193 -14.30 5.58 0.26
N GLY A 194 -15.14 5.75 -0.76
CA GLY A 194 -16.51 5.24 -0.77
C GLY A 194 -17.34 5.77 0.40
N SER A 195 -17.91 4.87 1.18
CA SER A 195 -18.67 5.21 2.38
C SER A 195 -17.83 5.86 3.49
N ARG A 196 -16.51 5.65 3.45
CA ARG A 196 -15.55 6.20 4.41
C ARG A 196 -14.89 7.50 3.93
N ARG A 197 -15.35 8.07 2.82
CA ARG A 197 -14.80 9.30 2.26
C ARG A 197 -15.06 10.51 3.16
N VAL A 198 -14.21 11.50 3.05
CA VAL A 198 -14.44 12.82 3.67
C VAL A 198 -15.52 13.54 2.85
N LEU A 199 -16.67 13.85 3.46
CA LEU A 199 -17.72 14.58 2.80
C LEU A 199 -17.31 16.04 2.61
N ALA A 200 -17.56 16.60 1.42
CA ALA A 200 -17.30 18.02 1.16
C ALA A 200 -18.08 18.90 2.14
N ALA A 201 -19.29 18.51 2.52
CA ALA A 201 -20.12 19.24 3.47
C ALA A 201 -19.49 19.39 4.86
N ASP A 202 -18.65 18.44 5.28
CA ASP A 202 -18.00 18.43 6.60
C ASP A 202 -16.70 19.26 6.64
N VAL A 203 -16.21 19.71 5.46
CA VAL A 203 -14.99 20.50 5.36
C VAL A 203 -15.33 22.01 5.33
N PRO A 204 -14.55 22.89 5.99
CA PRO A 204 -14.76 24.33 5.92
C PRO A 204 -14.85 24.86 4.47
N GLU A 205 -15.81 25.71 4.18
CA GLU A 205 -16.12 26.19 2.83
C GLU A 205 -14.89 26.72 2.08
N ARG A 206 -14.01 27.49 2.76
CA ARG A 206 -12.78 28.04 2.19
C ARG A 206 -11.81 26.99 1.65
N LEU A 207 -11.96 25.72 2.04
CA LEU A 207 -11.12 24.60 1.64
C LEU A 207 -11.79 23.69 0.61
N ARG A 208 -13.10 23.83 0.37
CA ARG A 208 -13.86 22.94 -0.53
C ARG A 208 -13.60 23.23 -2.01
N GLN A 209 -13.14 24.44 -2.35
CA GLN A 209 -12.92 24.85 -3.74
C GLN A 209 -14.19 24.70 -4.62
N GLY A 210 -15.36 24.92 -4.04
CA GLY A 210 -16.65 24.73 -4.70
C GLY A 210 -17.11 23.27 -4.86
N ALA A 211 -16.39 22.30 -4.27
CA ALA A 211 -16.82 20.92 -4.27
C ALA A 211 -18.07 20.72 -3.40
N VAL A 212 -18.92 19.84 -3.86
CA VAL A 212 -20.11 19.33 -3.16
C VAL A 212 -20.08 17.82 -3.14
N ASP A 213 -20.92 17.19 -2.36
CA ASP A 213 -21.11 15.74 -2.39
C ASP A 213 -22.12 15.40 -3.50
N PRO A 214 -21.68 14.81 -4.63
CA PRO A 214 -22.54 14.55 -5.78
C PRO A 214 -23.34 13.26 -5.62
N GLU A 215 -24.38 13.12 -6.45
CA GLU A 215 -24.99 11.81 -6.68
C GLU A 215 -24.06 10.91 -7.51
N PRO A 216 -24.10 9.58 -7.33
CA PRO A 216 -23.20 8.65 -8.04
C PRO A 216 -23.34 8.67 -9.58
N THR A 217 -24.48 9.13 -10.07
CA THR A 217 -24.78 9.26 -11.50
C THR A 217 -24.32 10.59 -12.09
N ASP A 218 -23.95 11.55 -11.28
CA ASP A 218 -23.41 12.85 -11.71
C ASP A 218 -21.90 12.74 -11.96
N ALA A 219 -21.54 12.42 -13.19
CA ALA A 219 -20.14 12.21 -13.60
C ALA A 219 -19.26 13.45 -13.36
N ASP A 220 -19.78 14.63 -13.66
CA ASP A 220 -19.05 15.90 -13.50
C ASP A 220 -18.90 16.26 -12.03
N GLY A 221 -19.93 16.07 -11.23
CA GLY A 221 -19.87 16.24 -9.78
C GLY A 221 -18.86 15.28 -9.14
N VAL A 222 -18.86 14.00 -9.51
CA VAL A 222 -17.89 13.02 -9.03
C VAL A 222 -16.47 13.39 -9.44
N ALA A 223 -16.25 13.88 -10.65
CA ALA A 223 -14.93 14.36 -11.09
C ALA A 223 -14.45 15.56 -10.26
N LYS A 224 -15.33 16.55 -10.01
CA LYS A 224 -15.02 17.70 -9.15
C LYS A 224 -14.72 17.27 -7.71
N TYR A 225 -15.54 16.37 -7.16
CA TYR A 225 -15.29 15.81 -5.83
C TYR A 225 -13.90 15.11 -5.76
N ASN A 226 -13.56 14.28 -6.74
CA ASN A 226 -12.27 13.59 -6.77
C ASN A 226 -11.08 14.55 -6.90
N ALA A 227 -11.22 15.63 -7.66
CA ALA A 227 -10.21 16.69 -7.76
C ALA A 227 -9.99 17.38 -6.40
N PHE A 228 -11.07 17.76 -5.72
CA PHE A 228 -11.04 18.28 -4.36
C PHE A 228 -10.37 17.29 -3.40
N ALA A 229 -10.83 16.05 -3.37
CA ALA A 229 -10.32 15.02 -2.47
C ALA A 229 -8.83 14.73 -2.67
N SER A 230 -8.33 14.80 -3.92
CA SER A 230 -6.90 14.66 -4.22
C SER A 230 -6.08 15.84 -3.69
N GLN A 231 -6.56 17.06 -3.89
CA GLN A 231 -5.90 18.25 -3.37
C GLN A 231 -5.94 18.34 -1.85
N HIS A 232 -6.98 17.79 -1.23
CA HIS A 232 -7.17 17.78 0.22
C HIS A 232 -6.26 16.78 0.96
N GLU A 233 -5.62 15.85 0.28
CA GLU A 233 -4.76 14.81 0.90
C GLU A 233 -3.69 15.39 1.81
N HIS A 234 -3.00 16.45 1.39
CA HIS A 234 -1.94 17.04 2.20
C HIS A 234 -2.46 17.68 3.50
N ILE A 235 -3.73 18.12 3.51
CA ILE A 235 -4.38 18.66 4.72
C ILE A 235 -4.70 17.51 5.66
N MET A 236 -5.27 16.43 5.14
CA MET A 236 -5.57 15.22 5.93
C MET A 236 -4.31 14.63 6.56
N GLU A 237 -3.23 14.45 5.78
CA GLU A 237 -1.99 13.88 6.32
C GLU A 237 -1.38 14.74 7.42
N LYS A 238 -1.33 16.08 7.23
CA LYS A 238 -0.88 16.99 8.27
C LYS A 238 -1.73 16.90 9.53
N SER A 239 -3.04 16.73 9.37
CA SER A 239 -3.96 16.58 10.50
C SER A 239 -3.72 15.28 11.24
N LEU A 240 -3.51 14.16 10.54
CA LEU A 240 -3.20 12.86 11.12
C LEU A 240 -1.86 12.89 11.88
N ILE A 241 -0.81 13.44 11.26
CA ILE A 241 0.50 13.60 11.91
C ILE A 241 0.38 14.51 13.15
N SER A 242 -0.39 15.59 13.08
CA SER A 242 -0.63 16.48 14.22
C SER A 242 -1.43 15.82 15.34
N ALA A 243 -2.24 14.82 15.01
CA ALA A 243 -2.96 14.00 15.98
C ALA A 243 -2.11 12.85 16.56
N GLY A 244 -0.87 12.68 16.09
CA GLY A 244 0.04 11.63 16.57
C GLY A 244 -0.18 10.27 15.91
N THR A 245 -0.79 10.21 14.73
CA THR A 245 -0.96 9.00 13.92
C THR A 245 -0.47 9.21 12.50
N THR A 246 -0.55 8.18 11.68
CA THR A 246 -0.26 8.24 10.24
C THR A 246 -1.45 7.72 9.43
N TRP A 247 -1.48 8.02 8.16
CA TRP A 247 -2.54 7.47 7.31
C TRP A 247 -2.50 5.93 7.22
N PRO A 248 -1.33 5.27 7.08
CA PRO A 248 -1.22 3.82 7.24
C PRO A 248 -1.72 3.32 8.60
N GLY A 249 -1.50 4.07 9.69
CA GLY A 249 -1.99 3.75 11.03
C GLY A 249 -3.53 3.73 11.14
N VAL A 250 -4.22 4.44 10.24
CA VAL A 250 -5.70 4.41 10.17
C VAL A 250 -6.18 3.25 9.31
N TYR A 251 -5.79 3.20 8.01
CA TYR A 251 -6.41 2.23 7.10
C TYR A 251 -6.00 0.78 7.38
N VAL A 252 -4.80 0.52 7.91
CA VAL A 252 -4.40 -0.86 8.25
C VAL A 252 -5.27 -1.43 9.36
N VAL A 253 -5.63 -0.62 10.35
CA VAL A 253 -6.54 -1.06 11.41
C VAL A 253 -7.96 -1.22 10.87
N GLU A 254 -8.43 -0.37 9.96
CA GLU A 254 -9.72 -0.58 9.29
C GLU A 254 -9.72 -1.88 8.48
N ASP A 255 -8.63 -2.20 7.77
CA ASP A 255 -8.48 -3.47 7.06
C ASP A 255 -8.43 -4.68 8.01
N GLN A 256 -7.81 -4.54 9.18
CA GLN A 256 -7.88 -5.58 10.21
C GLN A 256 -9.31 -5.79 10.74
N ARG A 257 -10.08 -4.71 10.94
CA ARG A 257 -11.51 -4.84 11.32
C ARG A 257 -12.32 -5.52 10.22
N ALA A 258 -12.05 -5.22 8.95
CA ALA A 258 -12.67 -5.94 7.83
C ALA A 258 -12.24 -7.42 7.78
N LEU A 259 -10.98 -7.71 8.11
CA LEU A 259 -10.48 -9.08 8.23
C LEU A 259 -11.16 -9.84 9.39
N ASP A 260 -11.44 -9.16 10.52
CA ASP A 260 -12.23 -9.74 11.62
C ASP A 260 -13.62 -10.13 11.13
N VAL A 261 -14.29 -9.24 10.39
CA VAL A 261 -15.60 -9.52 9.78
C VAL A 261 -15.54 -10.74 8.86
N LEU A 262 -14.53 -10.80 7.98
CA LEU A 262 -14.37 -11.91 7.04
C LEU A 262 -14.13 -13.24 7.76
N CYS A 263 -13.21 -13.26 8.73
CA CYS A 263 -12.86 -14.47 9.48
C CYS A 263 -14.00 -14.99 10.40
N ALA A 264 -14.91 -14.10 10.83
CA ALA A 264 -16.05 -14.47 11.66
C ALA A 264 -17.23 -15.07 10.86
N ARG A 265 -17.19 -15.02 9.52
CA ARG A 265 -18.26 -15.57 8.68
C ARG A 265 -18.31 -17.09 8.78
N PRO A 266 -19.49 -17.69 8.97
CA PRO A 266 -19.63 -19.15 9.08
C PRO A 266 -19.23 -19.89 7.80
N GLU A 267 -19.34 -19.24 6.63
CA GLU A 267 -18.95 -19.77 5.33
C GLU A 267 -17.45 -19.74 5.05
N VAL A 268 -16.66 -19.08 5.92
CA VAL A 268 -15.23 -18.85 5.72
C VAL A 268 -14.39 -19.83 6.52
N ASP A 269 -13.38 -20.40 5.87
CA ASP A 269 -12.26 -21.06 6.54
C ASP A 269 -11.19 -20.00 6.89
N ALA A 270 -11.21 -19.53 8.13
CA ALA A 270 -10.29 -18.51 8.61
C ALA A 270 -8.80 -18.93 8.60
N SER A 271 -8.51 -20.22 8.41
CA SER A 271 -7.13 -20.71 8.24
C SER A 271 -6.61 -20.55 6.81
N ARG A 272 -7.47 -20.19 5.84
CA ARG A 272 -7.16 -20.09 4.41
C ARG A 272 -7.57 -18.73 3.83
N VAL A 273 -7.07 -17.65 4.41
CA VAL A 273 -7.39 -16.27 4.00
C VAL A 273 -6.22 -15.64 3.26
N GLY A 274 -6.51 -15.02 2.12
CA GLY A 274 -5.56 -14.20 1.35
C GLY A 274 -5.99 -12.74 1.23
N CYS A 275 -5.09 -11.89 0.77
CA CYS A 275 -5.42 -10.53 0.37
C CYS A 275 -4.70 -10.12 -0.91
N ALA A 276 -5.33 -9.27 -1.70
CA ALA A 276 -4.77 -8.68 -2.91
C ALA A 276 -5.41 -7.35 -3.24
N GLY A 277 -4.72 -6.55 -4.03
CA GLY A 277 -5.25 -5.32 -4.62
C GLY A 277 -4.26 -4.66 -5.55
N LEU A 278 -4.79 -3.80 -6.44
CA LEU A 278 -4.00 -2.96 -7.33
C LEU A 278 -3.69 -1.62 -6.66
N SER A 279 -2.51 -1.04 -6.94
CA SER A 279 -2.20 0.35 -6.59
C SER A 279 -2.36 0.62 -5.08
N GLY A 280 -3.23 1.51 -4.67
CA GLY A 280 -3.58 1.73 -3.26
C GLY A 280 -4.01 0.44 -2.55
N GLY A 281 -4.71 -0.47 -3.22
CA GLY A 281 -5.00 -1.82 -2.73
C GLY A 281 -3.75 -2.69 -2.60
N GLY A 282 -2.79 -2.54 -3.52
CA GLY A 282 -1.48 -3.18 -3.45
C GLY A 282 -0.66 -2.69 -2.26
N MET A 283 -0.65 -1.38 -2.01
CA MET A 283 -0.05 -0.78 -0.82
C MET A 283 -0.66 -1.33 0.47
N ARG A 284 -2.00 -1.36 0.56
CA ARG A 284 -2.71 -1.94 1.70
C ARG A 284 -2.35 -3.42 1.88
N THR A 285 -2.19 -4.16 0.77
CA THR A 285 -1.74 -5.57 0.79
C THR A 285 -0.33 -5.71 1.35
N VAL A 286 0.60 -4.79 1.05
CA VAL A 286 1.96 -4.77 1.61
C VAL A 286 1.91 -4.69 3.13
N PHE A 287 1.20 -3.71 3.67
CA PHE A 287 1.11 -3.51 5.11
C PHE A 287 0.32 -4.64 5.80
N LEU A 288 -0.91 -4.89 5.38
CA LEU A 288 -1.74 -5.92 6.00
C LEU A 288 -1.11 -7.31 5.90
N GLY A 289 -0.62 -7.68 4.71
CA GLY A 289 0.01 -8.97 4.46
C GLY A 289 1.33 -9.16 5.22
N GLY A 290 2.08 -8.09 5.48
CA GLY A 290 3.32 -8.12 6.27
C GLY A 290 3.08 -8.17 7.79
N LEU A 291 1.96 -7.61 8.24
CA LEU A 291 1.71 -7.35 9.66
C LEU A 291 0.69 -8.30 10.30
N ASP A 292 -0.28 -8.83 9.54
CA ASP A 292 -1.33 -9.70 10.08
C ASP A 292 -1.13 -11.17 9.64
N GLU A 293 -0.86 -12.04 10.59
CA GLU A 293 -0.54 -13.45 10.34
C GLU A 293 -1.73 -14.29 9.87
N ARG A 294 -2.95 -13.79 10.00
CA ARG A 294 -4.15 -14.44 9.46
C ARG A 294 -4.17 -14.45 7.93
N ILE A 295 -3.45 -13.49 7.30
CA ILE A 295 -3.26 -13.48 5.85
C ILE A 295 -2.26 -14.56 5.47
N ARG A 296 -2.73 -15.67 4.90
CA ARG A 296 -1.89 -16.82 4.49
C ARG A 296 -1.24 -16.65 3.12
N CYS A 297 -1.82 -15.82 2.25
CA CYS A 297 -1.27 -15.52 0.93
C CYS A 297 -1.54 -14.06 0.58
N ALA A 298 -0.53 -13.31 0.11
CA ALA A 298 -0.68 -11.90 -0.25
C ALA A 298 -0.18 -11.63 -1.67
N ILE A 299 -0.91 -10.76 -2.41
CA ILE A 299 -0.55 -10.40 -3.78
C ILE A 299 -0.67 -8.87 -3.94
N PRO A 300 0.37 -8.09 -3.61
CA PRO A 300 0.42 -6.69 -4.01
C PRO A 300 0.59 -6.56 -5.53
N VAL A 301 -0.28 -5.78 -6.15
CA VAL A 301 -0.28 -5.54 -7.60
C VAL A 301 -0.02 -4.06 -7.86
N GLY A 302 0.96 -3.76 -8.72
CA GLY A 302 1.28 -2.39 -9.13
C GLY A 302 1.59 -1.46 -7.94
N PHE A 303 2.22 -1.99 -6.90
CA PHE A 303 2.70 -1.19 -5.78
C PHE A 303 3.88 -1.86 -5.07
N MET A 304 5.06 -1.71 -5.68
CA MET A 304 6.32 -2.16 -5.09
C MET A 304 7.48 -1.37 -5.65
N THR A 305 8.27 -0.76 -4.78
CA THR A 305 9.53 -0.09 -5.08
C THR A 305 10.31 0.11 -3.78
N THR A 306 11.41 0.89 -3.81
CA THR A 306 12.22 1.25 -2.63
C THR A 306 11.89 2.66 -2.13
N TRP A 307 12.21 2.98 -0.88
CA TRP A 307 12.12 4.36 -0.39
C TRP A 307 13.00 5.32 -1.17
N ARG A 308 14.09 4.81 -1.78
CA ARG A 308 14.97 5.61 -2.62
C ARG A 308 14.26 6.12 -3.89
N ASP A 309 13.44 5.29 -4.52
CA ASP A 309 12.62 5.68 -5.68
C ASP A 309 11.63 6.77 -5.30
N PHE A 310 10.91 6.59 -4.20
CA PHE A 310 10.00 7.61 -3.70
C PHE A 310 10.73 8.93 -3.43
N LEU A 311 11.90 8.88 -2.80
CA LEU A 311 12.65 10.08 -2.47
C LEU A 311 13.16 10.84 -3.70
N LEU A 312 13.74 10.13 -4.68
CA LEU A 312 14.47 10.75 -5.78
C LEU A 312 13.62 11.01 -7.01
N ASP A 313 12.69 10.10 -7.32
CA ASP A 313 12.07 10.04 -8.64
C ASP A 313 10.54 10.04 -8.61
N LYS A 314 9.87 9.50 -7.59
CA LYS A 314 8.46 9.11 -7.71
C LYS A 314 7.50 9.57 -6.61
N CYS A 315 7.90 10.29 -5.55
CA CYS A 315 6.96 10.65 -4.50
C CYS A 315 5.80 11.53 -5.02
N PHE A 316 6.01 12.35 -6.05
CA PHE A 316 4.98 13.23 -6.62
C PHE A 316 3.86 12.47 -7.35
N THR A 317 4.09 11.20 -7.73
CA THR A 317 3.08 10.37 -8.38
C THR A 317 2.19 9.63 -7.37
N HIS A 318 2.57 9.64 -6.09
CA HIS A 318 1.93 8.86 -5.05
C HIS A 318 1.11 9.70 -4.08
N THR A 319 0.08 9.07 -3.56
CA THR A 319 -0.76 9.58 -2.49
C THR A 319 0.02 9.69 -1.18
N TRP A 320 -0.36 10.63 -0.32
CA TRP A 320 0.16 10.76 1.04
C TRP A 320 -0.09 9.51 1.91
N MET A 321 -1.03 8.63 1.53
CA MET A 321 -1.32 7.35 2.20
C MET A 321 -0.11 6.40 2.29
N THR A 322 0.95 6.64 1.51
CA THR A 322 2.10 5.73 1.42
C THR A 322 3.07 5.90 2.59
N TYR A 323 3.15 7.10 3.17
CA TYR A 323 4.29 7.51 3.96
C TYR A 323 4.09 7.30 5.46
N VAL A 324 5.07 6.63 6.07
CA VAL A 324 5.19 6.47 7.52
C VAL A 324 6.47 7.18 7.96
N PRO A 325 6.37 8.30 8.68
CA PRO A 325 7.56 9.05 9.13
C PRO A 325 8.54 8.16 9.89
N LEU A 326 9.84 8.37 9.64
CA LEU A 326 10.97 7.66 10.26
C LEU A 326 11.15 6.19 9.87
N LEU A 327 10.13 5.50 9.39
CA LEU A 327 10.21 4.07 9.03
C LEU A 327 11.33 3.75 8.01
N PRO A 328 11.62 4.61 7.01
CA PRO A 328 12.71 4.39 6.07
C PRO A 328 14.10 4.21 6.70
N LYS A 329 14.32 4.71 7.91
CA LYS A 329 15.58 4.50 8.66
C LYS A 329 15.77 3.06 9.12
N TYR A 330 14.69 2.31 9.23
CA TYR A 330 14.69 0.98 9.86
C TYR A 330 14.52 -0.13 8.85
N LEU A 331 13.60 0.03 7.91
CA LEU A 331 13.25 -0.97 6.88
C LEU A 331 13.07 -0.28 5.54
N ASP A 332 13.50 -0.93 4.46
CA ASP A 332 13.07 -0.51 3.14
C ASP A 332 11.64 -0.99 2.87
N PHE A 333 10.92 -0.32 1.94
CA PHE A 333 9.51 -0.60 1.67
C PHE A 333 9.23 -2.07 1.31
N PRO A 334 10.03 -2.76 0.45
CA PRO A 334 9.82 -4.18 0.15
C PRO A 334 9.99 -5.10 1.37
N GLU A 335 10.78 -4.69 2.36
CA GLU A 335 10.98 -5.48 3.57
C GLU A 335 9.70 -5.54 4.43
N ILE A 336 8.82 -4.52 4.35
CA ILE A 336 7.51 -4.55 5.03
C ILE A 336 6.66 -5.71 4.48
N ALA A 337 6.58 -5.87 3.14
CA ALA A 337 5.90 -7.00 2.52
C ALA A 337 6.57 -8.34 2.89
N ALA A 338 7.91 -8.35 2.96
CA ALA A 338 8.69 -9.55 3.26
C ALA A 338 8.62 -9.99 4.74
N LEU A 339 8.10 -9.15 5.66
CA LEU A 339 7.82 -9.56 7.06
C LEU A 339 6.91 -10.78 7.18
N ARG A 340 6.18 -11.11 6.11
CA ARG A 340 5.33 -12.30 6.07
C ARG A 340 6.10 -13.62 5.86
N ALA A 341 7.35 -13.56 5.41
CA ALA A 341 8.11 -14.79 5.14
C ALA A 341 8.12 -15.73 6.36
N PRO A 342 7.91 -17.05 6.17
CA PRO A 342 7.88 -17.80 4.91
C PRO A 342 6.51 -17.89 4.23
N SER A 343 5.47 -17.18 4.68
CA SER A 343 4.13 -17.25 4.08
C SER A 343 4.13 -16.69 2.64
N PRO A 344 3.35 -17.29 1.70
CA PRO A 344 3.40 -16.97 0.27
C PRO A 344 3.15 -15.50 -0.08
N LEU A 345 4.01 -14.94 -0.93
CA LEU A 345 3.94 -13.58 -1.48
C LEU A 345 4.15 -13.61 -2.98
N MET A 346 3.24 -13.00 -3.75
CA MET A 346 3.43 -12.80 -5.19
C MET A 346 3.33 -11.31 -5.52
N MET A 347 4.37 -10.75 -6.10
CA MET A 347 4.37 -9.37 -6.61
C MET A 347 4.03 -9.38 -8.11
N LEU A 348 3.03 -8.60 -8.51
CA LEU A 348 2.69 -8.37 -9.93
C LEU A 348 2.92 -6.90 -10.26
N THR A 349 3.63 -6.64 -11.35
CA THR A 349 3.97 -5.29 -11.79
C THR A 349 4.05 -5.20 -13.31
N SER A 350 3.94 -3.98 -13.85
CA SER A 350 4.11 -3.71 -15.26
C SER A 350 5.41 -2.98 -15.53
N ASN A 351 6.08 -3.33 -16.65
CA ASN A 351 7.40 -2.78 -17.00
C ASN A 351 7.37 -1.28 -17.34
N GLU A 352 6.22 -0.80 -17.78
CA GLU A 352 6.02 0.57 -18.25
C GLU A 352 5.11 1.37 -17.31
N ASP A 353 4.98 0.92 -16.05
CA ASP A 353 4.19 1.62 -15.05
C ASP A 353 4.85 2.99 -14.73
N PRO A 354 4.19 4.11 -15.06
CA PRO A 354 4.80 5.43 -14.87
C PRO A 354 4.95 5.82 -13.40
N LEU A 355 4.30 5.10 -12.50
CA LEU A 355 4.31 5.40 -11.07
C LEU A 355 5.60 4.96 -10.38
N PHE A 356 6.38 4.09 -11.00
CA PHE A 356 7.58 3.48 -10.42
C PHE A 356 8.77 3.51 -11.40
N THR A 357 9.98 3.53 -10.86
CA THR A 357 11.19 3.35 -11.65
C THR A 357 11.51 1.85 -11.73
N LEU A 358 11.50 1.27 -12.93
CA LEU A 358 11.63 -0.18 -13.13
C LEU A 358 12.87 -0.78 -12.44
N SER A 359 14.00 -0.10 -12.48
CA SER A 359 15.23 -0.57 -11.81
C SER A 359 15.08 -0.64 -10.28
N GLU A 360 14.30 0.27 -9.68
CA GLU A 360 14.03 0.23 -8.24
C GLU A 360 12.98 -0.83 -7.88
N VAL A 361 12.03 -1.13 -8.77
CA VAL A 361 11.13 -2.29 -8.64
C VAL A 361 11.93 -3.59 -8.69
N GLN A 362 12.89 -3.72 -9.62
CA GLN A 362 13.77 -4.88 -9.71
C GLN A 362 14.69 -5.02 -8.49
N ARG A 363 15.13 -3.88 -7.92
CA ARG A 363 15.89 -3.87 -6.66
C ARG A 363 15.03 -4.36 -5.49
N ALA A 364 13.78 -3.92 -5.41
CA ALA A 364 12.81 -4.39 -4.41
C ALA A 364 12.56 -5.90 -4.54
N ASP A 365 12.38 -6.40 -5.77
CA ASP A 365 12.25 -7.84 -6.07
C ASP A 365 13.47 -8.63 -5.55
N ALA A 366 14.69 -8.16 -5.83
CA ALA A 366 15.91 -8.81 -5.35
C ALA A 366 15.98 -8.85 -3.81
N MET A 367 15.55 -7.79 -3.14
CA MET A 367 15.48 -7.77 -1.67
C MET A 367 14.50 -8.81 -1.13
N MET A 368 13.32 -8.92 -1.71
CA MET A 368 12.32 -9.91 -1.28
C MET A 368 12.78 -11.33 -1.54
N LYS A 369 13.43 -11.59 -2.69
CA LYS A 369 14.07 -12.90 -3.00
C LYS A 369 15.08 -13.30 -1.93
N ASP A 370 15.95 -12.38 -1.52
CA ASP A 370 16.96 -12.62 -0.48
C ASP A 370 16.29 -12.97 0.87
N VAL A 371 15.26 -12.24 1.27
CA VAL A 371 14.54 -12.53 2.53
C VAL A 371 13.90 -13.91 2.49
N PHE A 372 13.22 -14.28 1.41
CA PHE A 372 12.56 -15.58 1.29
C PHE A 372 13.57 -16.74 1.18
N ALA A 373 14.72 -16.52 0.54
CA ALA A 373 15.81 -17.49 0.53
C ALA A 373 16.36 -17.73 1.96
N ARG A 374 16.61 -16.67 2.71
CA ARG A 374 17.05 -16.76 4.12
C ARG A 374 16.00 -17.39 5.04
N ALA A 375 14.72 -17.22 4.71
CA ALA A 375 13.62 -17.87 5.41
C ALA A 375 13.47 -19.37 5.06
N GLY A 376 14.32 -19.92 4.19
CA GLY A 376 14.22 -21.31 3.73
C GLY A 376 12.98 -21.61 2.87
N ALA A 377 12.38 -20.57 2.27
CA ALA A 377 11.13 -20.71 1.53
C ALA A 377 11.17 -19.92 0.18
N PRO A 378 12.20 -20.11 -0.66
CA PRO A 378 12.35 -19.35 -1.91
C PRO A 378 11.15 -19.53 -2.85
N ASP A 379 10.53 -20.71 -2.87
CA ASP A 379 9.37 -21.02 -3.72
C ASP A 379 8.06 -20.36 -3.26
N ASN A 380 8.04 -19.77 -2.07
CA ASN A 380 6.91 -19.02 -1.54
C ASN A 380 6.96 -17.53 -1.93
N TYR A 381 7.98 -17.10 -2.65
CA TYR A 381 8.05 -15.79 -3.27
C TYR A 381 8.08 -15.87 -4.79
N ARG A 382 7.32 -15.00 -5.45
CA ARG A 382 7.33 -14.86 -6.90
C ARG A 382 7.08 -13.41 -7.31
N ALA A 383 7.89 -12.92 -8.25
CA ALA A 383 7.61 -11.69 -8.98
C ALA A 383 7.27 -12.00 -10.43
N LYS A 384 6.28 -11.30 -10.98
CA LYS A 384 5.96 -11.32 -12.41
C LYS A 384 5.87 -9.91 -12.96
N TYR A 385 6.41 -9.73 -14.16
CA TYR A 385 6.49 -8.48 -14.89
C TYR A 385 5.69 -8.59 -16.18
N TYR A 386 4.85 -7.61 -16.46
CA TYR A 386 3.97 -7.60 -17.63
C TYR A 386 4.24 -6.38 -18.51
N PRO A 387 3.94 -6.46 -19.82
CA PRO A 387 4.02 -5.29 -20.69
C PRO A 387 2.91 -4.28 -20.34
N GLY A 388 3.16 -3.01 -20.69
CA GLY A 388 2.22 -1.91 -20.52
C GLY A 388 2.28 -1.20 -19.20
N GLY A 389 1.31 -0.32 -18.96
CA GLY A 389 1.26 0.59 -17.84
C GLY A 389 0.58 0.03 -16.59
N HIS A 390 0.11 0.94 -15.74
CA HIS A 390 -0.48 0.64 -14.44
C HIS A 390 -1.83 -0.08 -14.54
N LYS A 391 -1.88 -1.38 -14.21
CA LYS A 391 -3.06 -2.23 -14.40
C LYS A 391 -3.05 -3.50 -13.55
N PHE A 392 -4.20 -4.14 -13.46
CA PHE A 392 -4.42 -5.51 -13.00
C PHE A 392 -5.38 -6.18 -13.99
N ASP A 393 -4.93 -6.38 -15.21
CA ASP A 393 -5.75 -6.92 -16.32
C ASP A 393 -6.02 -8.42 -16.19
N ARG A 394 -6.72 -8.98 -17.14
CA ARG A 394 -7.16 -10.39 -17.14
C ARG A 394 -6.01 -11.39 -17.04
N GLU A 395 -4.86 -11.11 -17.66
CA GLU A 395 -3.66 -11.96 -17.59
C GLU A 395 -3.08 -11.94 -16.17
N MET A 396 -2.89 -10.77 -15.60
CA MET A 396 -2.40 -10.62 -14.23
C MET A 396 -3.36 -11.25 -13.22
N GLN A 397 -4.68 -11.10 -13.41
CA GLN A 397 -5.71 -11.73 -12.59
C GLN A 397 -5.63 -13.25 -12.65
N ALA A 398 -5.44 -13.83 -13.84
CA ALA A 398 -5.32 -15.29 -14.00
C ALA A 398 -4.13 -15.84 -13.21
N ASP A 399 -2.98 -15.18 -13.27
CA ASP A 399 -1.80 -15.56 -12.51
C ASP A 399 -1.98 -15.42 -10.99
N ALA A 400 -2.59 -14.31 -10.55
CA ALA A 400 -2.91 -14.08 -9.15
C ALA A 400 -3.86 -15.17 -8.62
N PHE A 401 -4.89 -15.50 -9.37
CA PHE A 401 -5.87 -16.52 -8.98
C PHE A 401 -5.24 -17.92 -8.92
N ALA A 402 -4.37 -18.26 -9.87
CA ALA A 402 -3.61 -19.51 -9.85
C ALA A 402 -2.69 -19.60 -8.60
N TRP A 403 -2.09 -18.48 -8.20
CA TRP A 403 -1.27 -18.42 -6.99
C TRP A 403 -2.11 -18.62 -5.71
N PHE A 404 -3.28 -18.00 -5.62
CA PHE A 404 -4.21 -18.25 -4.53
C PHE A 404 -4.68 -19.72 -4.51
N ASP A 405 -5.06 -20.29 -5.66
CA ASP A 405 -5.47 -21.69 -5.76
C ASP A 405 -4.37 -22.63 -5.25
N LYS A 406 -3.12 -22.38 -5.63
CA LYS A 406 -1.95 -23.16 -5.17
C LYS A 406 -1.80 -23.15 -3.64
N HIS A 407 -2.05 -22.02 -2.99
CA HIS A 407 -1.70 -21.83 -1.58
C HIS A 407 -2.89 -21.84 -0.60
N LEU A 408 -4.12 -21.64 -1.08
CA LEU A 408 -5.30 -21.56 -0.23
C LEU A 408 -6.32 -22.68 -0.46
N LYS A 409 -6.24 -23.44 -1.56
CA LYS A 409 -7.18 -24.55 -1.86
C LYS A 409 -6.63 -25.95 -1.51
N LYS A 410 -5.48 -26.02 -0.91
CA LYS A 410 -4.88 -27.29 -0.48
C LYS A 410 -5.48 -27.77 0.82
#